data_3b712148c47279345b7b43548e51e70d
#
_entry.id   3b712148c47279345b7b43548e51e70d
#
_cell.length_a   1.000
_cell.length_b   1.000
_cell.length_c   1.000
_cell.angle_alpha   90.00
_cell.angle_beta   90.00
_cell.angle_gamma   90.00
#
_symmetry.space_group_name_H-M   'P 1'
#
loop_
_entity.id
_entity.type
_entity.pdbx_description
1 polymer ?
#
loop_
_entity_poly.entity_id
_entity_poly.type
_entity_poly.pdbx_seq_one_letter_code
_entity_poly.pdbx_strand_id
1 'polypeptide(L)'
;MTDTEHPTTEANRRASTPQEIDIAAVSDVVESVVANVETVMVGHHDAIEHIMTALLGRGHVLLEDVPGVGKTMLARAVATSFDGTFKRVQFTPDLLPSDVTGVNVFNQQTREFEFRPGPIFANVVLGDEINRAPPKTQSALLEAMEEAQATVDGETHEMPAPFTVIATQNTVEGDRAYDLPMAEVDRFMKKLHLGYPEEDDEVDMLGRVVGRHPIEDLQPVISLEDLRMARAATADVTVETPVREYATRLVTYTREHAQLGVSPRGNIDLLRAGQARAVLDGREYVIPDDVQAEAQHVLAHRIRTGGERDGQEVVSEALERVRVE
;
A
#
# COMPACT_ATOMS: atom_id res chain seq x y z
N MET A 1 48.36 21.40 46.78
CA MET A 1 47.11 21.24 47.50
C MET A 1 46.19 22.34 47.04
N THR A 2 45.38 22.06 46.04
CA THR A 2 44.10 22.75 45.73
C THR A 2 43.31 21.81 44.85
N ASP A 3 42.36 21.15 45.51
CA ASP A 3 41.34 20.33 44.88
C ASP A 3 40.44 21.22 44.01
N THR A 4 40.23 20.81 42.74
CA THR A 4 39.22 21.40 41.87
C THR A 4 38.19 20.33 41.60
N GLU A 5 37.07 20.40 42.33
CA GLU A 5 35.87 19.60 42.10
C GLU A 5 35.25 19.96 40.76
N HIS A 6 35.02 18.93 39.91
CA HIS A 6 34.16 19.03 38.74
C HIS A 6 32.71 18.79 39.14
N PRO A 7 31.76 19.65 38.75
CA PRO A 7 30.34 19.34 38.90
C PRO A 7 29.90 18.35 37.86
N THR A 8 29.42 17.20 38.30
CA THR A 8 28.68 16.21 37.52
C THR A 8 27.32 16.78 37.10
N THR A 9 27.18 17.07 35.81
CA THR A 9 25.90 17.46 35.23
C THR A 9 25.08 16.19 34.97
N GLU A 10 24.19 15.84 35.88
CA GLU A 10 23.10 14.91 35.64
C GLU A 10 22.10 15.56 34.67
N ALA A 11 22.28 15.31 33.37
CA ALA A 11 21.30 15.66 32.34
C ALA A 11 20.09 14.77 32.49
N ASN A 12 19.05 15.40 32.95
CA ASN A 12 17.67 14.96 33.10
C ASN A 12 17.13 14.24 31.82
N ARG A 13 17.31 12.92 31.73
CA ARG A 13 16.58 12.06 30.80
C ARG A 13 15.17 11.92 31.35
N ARG A 14 14.30 12.87 31.04
CA ARG A 14 12.85 12.64 31.09
C ARG A 14 12.57 11.63 29.99
N ALA A 15 12.39 10.37 30.38
CA ALA A 15 11.71 9.39 29.57
C ALA A 15 10.31 9.95 29.31
N SER A 16 10.04 10.37 28.07
CA SER A 16 8.68 10.61 27.62
C SER A 16 7.94 9.28 27.74
N THR A 17 6.95 9.23 28.62
CA THR A 17 5.97 8.14 28.66
C THR A 17 5.44 7.98 27.25
N PRO A 18 5.37 6.75 26.68
CA PRO A 18 4.71 6.55 25.39
C PRO A 18 3.30 7.13 25.52
N GLN A 19 2.97 8.06 24.66
CA GLN A 19 1.63 8.61 24.59
C GLN A 19 0.76 7.43 24.14
N GLU A 20 -0.13 6.96 25.01
CA GLU A 20 -1.10 5.89 24.70
C GLU A 20 -1.93 6.39 23.51
N ILE A 21 -1.75 5.76 22.36
CA ILE A 21 -2.44 6.17 21.13
C ILE A 21 -3.86 5.62 21.23
N ASP A 22 -4.85 6.50 21.26
CA ASP A 22 -6.25 6.12 21.27
C ASP A 22 -6.65 5.56 19.90
N ILE A 23 -6.84 4.24 19.82
CA ILE A 23 -7.21 3.54 18.58
C ILE A 23 -8.58 4.00 18.06
N ALA A 24 -9.52 4.38 18.94
CA ALA A 24 -10.81 4.91 18.50
C ALA A 24 -10.61 6.25 17.75
N ALA A 25 -9.75 7.13 18.25
CA ALA A 25 -9.42 8.37 17.55
C ALA A 25 -8.70 8.11 16.21
N VAL A 26 -7.89 7.05 16.12
CA VAL A 26 -7.26 6.65 14.85
C VAL A 26 -8.29 6.10 13.88
N SER A 27 -9.26 5.31 14.33
CA SER A 27 -10.38 4.84 13.50
C SER A 27 -11.16 6.01 12.90
N ASP A 28 -11.55 7.01 13.70
CA ASP A 28 -12.24 8.22 13.24
C ASP A 28 -11.44 8.96 12.14
N VAL A 29 -10.11 9.04 12.32
CA VAL A 29 -9.20 9.64 11.34
C VAL A 29 -9.24 8.87 10.01
N VAL A 30 -9.20 7.54 10.06
CA VAL A 30 -9.23 6.70 8.85
C VAL A 30 -10.61 6.75 8.18
N GLU A 31 -11.69 6.68 8.94
CA GLU A 31 -13.06 6.83 8.42
C GLU A 31 -13.24 8.17 7.70
N SER A 32 -12.67 9.26 8.24
CA SER A 32 -12.72 10.57 7.57
C SER A 32 -12.05 10.56 6.20
N VAL A 33 -10.95 9.81 6.02
CA VAL A 33 -10.28 9.64 4.73
C VAL A 33 -11.14 8.80 3.78
N VAL A 34 -11.72 7.69 4.24
CA VAL A 34 -12.61 6.84 3.44
C VAL A 34 -13.78 7.67 2.92
N ALA A 35 -14.50 8.36 3.82
CA ALA A 35 -15.63 9.22 3.47
C ALA A 35 -15.24 10.33 2.48
N ASN A 36 -14.05 10.92 2.65
CA ASN A 36 -13.56 11.97 1.74
C ASN A 36 -13.28 11.42 0.33
N VAL A 37 -12.68 10.22 0.23
CA VAL A 37 -12.43 9.55 -1.06
C VAL A 37 -13.75 9.17 -1.76
N GLU A 38 -14.77 8.73 -1.01
CA GLU A 38 -16.10 8.37 -1.52
C GLU A 38 -16.86 9.56 -2.12
N THR A 39 -16.51 10.80 -1.75
CA THR A 39 -17.05 11.98 -2.45
C THR A 39 -16.69 12.02 -3.93
N VAL A 40 -15.58 11.37 -4.30
CA VAL A 40 -15.05 11.28 -5.68
C VAL A 40 -15.31 9.91 -6.31
N MET A 41 -15.21 8.84 -5.51
CA MET A 41 -15.30 7.44 -5.94
C MET A 41 -16.58 6.82 -5.42
N VAL A 42 -17.61 6.76 -6.25
CA VAL A 42 -18.92 6.16 -5.91
C VAL A 42 -18.87 4.64 -6.13
N GLY A 43 -19.47 3.86 -5.23
CA GLY A 43 -19.63 2.40 -5.38
C GLY A 43 -18.37 1.56 -5.15
N HIS A 44 -17.29 2.14 -4.59
CA HIS A 44 -16.02 1.45 -4.38
C HIS A 44 -15.58 1.40 -2.91
N HIS A 45 -16.52 1.38 -1.98
CA HIS A 45 -16.24 1.39 -0.53
C HIS A 45 -15.22 0.33 -0.12
N ASP A 46 -15.48 -0.94 -0.44
CA ASP A 46 -14.59 -2.05 -0.06
C ASP A 46 -13.17 -1.88 -0.61
N ALA A 47 -13.04 -1.42 -1.87
CA ALA A 47 -11.74 -1.19 -2.47
C ALA A 47 -10.98 -0.04 -1.76
N ILE A 48 -11.68 1.02 -1.36
CA ILE A 48 -11.10 2.14 -0.60
C ILE A 48 -10.62 1.65 0.76
N GLU A 49 -11.42 0.88 1.50
CA GLU A 49 -11.00 0.28 2.77
C GLU A 49 -9.78 -0.61 2.61
N HIS A 50 -9.75 -1.47 1.59
CA HIS A 50 -8.59 -2.32 1.32
C HIS A 50 -7.33 -1.54 0.95
N ILE A 51 -7.45 -0.38 0.29
CA ILE A 51 -6.33 0.52 0.05
C ILE A 51 -5.89 1.17 1.37
N MET A 52 -6.81 1.60 2.21
CA MET A 52 -6.50 2.17 3.51
C MET A 52 -5.83 1.16 4.44
N THR A 53 -6.30 -0.09 4.50
CA THR A 53 -5.63 -1.14 5.27
C THR A 53 -4.24 -1.46 4.73
N ALA A 54 -4.02 -1.44 3.41
CA ALA A 54 -2.68 -1.56 2.84
C ALA A 54 -1.78 -0.36 3.21
N LEU A 55 -2.32 0.86 3.13
CA LEU A 55 -1.61 2.09 3.50
C LEU A 55 -1.18 2.09 4.97
N LEU A 56 -2.07 1.71 5.89
CA LEU A 56 -1.79 1.60 7.33
C LEU A 56 -0.80 0.46 7.62
N GLY A 57 -0.95 -0.68 6.96
CA GLY A 57 -0.05 -1.84 7.05
C GLY A 57 1.31 -1.63 6.38
N ARG A 58 1.60 -0.42 5.86
CA ARG A 58 2.84 -0.07 5.12
C ARG A 58 3.06 -0.91 3.87
N GLY A 59 1.96 -1.31 3.23
CA GLY A 59 1.98 -2.11 2.01
C GLY A 59 1.75 -1.29 0.76
N HIS A 60 1.81 -2.00 -0.37
CA HIS A 60 1.57 -1.50 -1.71
C HIS A 60 0.43 -2.30 -2.33
N VAL A 61 -0.26 -1.71 -3.31
CA VAL A 61 -1.47 -2.29 -3.91
C VAL A 61 -1.27 -2.49 -5.41
N LEU A 62 -1.67 -3.65 -5.92
CA LEU A 62 -1.79 -3.94 -7.34
C LEU A 62 -3.26 -3.94 -7.73
N LEU A 63 -3.65 -3.02 -8.60
CA LEU A 63 -4.99 -2.98 -9.19
C LEU A 63 -4.98 -3.69 -10.54
N GLU A 64 -5.68 -4.80 -10.65
CA GLU A 64 -5.84 -5.51 -11.92
C GLU A 64 -7.24 -5.28 -12.45
N ASP A 65 -7.36 -4.51 -13.54
CA ASP A 65 -8.66 -4.10 -14.02
C ASP A 65 -8.64 -3.62 -15.48
N VAL A 66 -9.83 -3.48 -16.04
CA VAL A 66 -10.02 -2.87 -17.35
C VAL A 66 -9.70 -1.37 -17.34
N PRO A 67 -9.35 -0.77 -18.47
CA PRO A 67 -9.19 0.68 -18.58
C PRO A 67 -10.48 1.45 -18.24
N GLY A 68 -10.35 2.64 -17.64
CA GLY A 68 -11.49 3.56 -17.47
C GLY A 68 -12.27 3.46 -16.15
N VAL A 69 -11.99 2.48 -15.28
CA VAL A 69 -12.71 2.28 -14.00
C VAL A 69 -12.31 3.26 -12.86
N GLY A 70 -11.55 4.31 -13.15
CA GLY A 70 -11.25 5.34 -12.13
C GLY A 70 -9.97 5.14 -11.31
N LYS A 71 -9.07 4.19 -11.67
CA LYS A 71 -7.81 3.90 -10.91
C LYS A 71 -6.99 5.14 -10.58
N THR A 72 -6.80 6.05 -11.55
CA THR A 72 -6.04 7.30 -11.36
C THR A 72 -6.74 8.26 -10.40
N MET A 73 -8.07 8.31 -10.47
CA MET A 73 -8.87 9.18 -9.60
C MET A 73 -8.82 8.69 -8.16
N LEU A 74 -8.94 7.38 -7.96
CA LEU A 74 -8.83 6.75 -6.65
C LEU A 74 -7.47 7.05 -5.99
N ALA A 75 -6.36 6.77 -6.68
CA ALA A 75 -5.02 7.03 -6.15
C ALA A 75 -4.80 8.52 -5.82
N ARG A 76 -5.31 9.43 -6.66
CA ARG A 76 -5.22 10.87 -6.43
C ARG A 76 -6.10 11.30 -5.26
N ALA A 77 -7.33 10.80 -5.15
CA ALA A 77 -8.24 11.12 -4.05
C ALA A 77 -7.65 10.69 -2.69
N VAL A 78 -7.11 9.47 -2.62
CA VAL A 78 -6.40 8.97 -1.42
C VAL A 78 -5.27 9.91 -1.02
N ALA A 79 -4.37 10.25 -1.95
CA ALA A 79 -3.23 11.13 -1.66
C ALA A 79 -3.66 12.53 -1.19
N THR A 80 -4.67 13.10 -1.86
CA THR A 80 -5.20 14.42 -1.50
C THR A 80 -5.80 14.42 -0.11
N SER A 81 -6.46 13.34 0.31
CA SER A 81 -7.17 13.26 1.59
C SER A 81 -6.27 13.40 2.82
N PHE A 82 -4.95 13.15 2.72
CA PHE A 82 -3.97 13.33 3.80
C PHE A 82 -2.87 14.35 3.49
N ASP A 83 -3.13 15.32 2.62
CA ASP A 83 -2.17 16.34 2.20
C ASP A 83 -0.85 15.74 1.64
N GLY A 84 -0.96 14.58 1.03
CA GLY A 84 0.17 13.84 0.47
C GLY A 84 0.50 14.26 -0.96
N THR A 85 1.78 14.16 -1.29
CA THR A 85 2.21 14.33 -2.69
C THR A 85 1.81 13.13 -3.52
N PHE A 86 1.18 13.40 -4.68
CA PHE A 86 0.80 12.40 -5.67
C PHE A 86 1.63 12.54 -6.94
N LYS A 87 2.11 11.42 -7.46
CA LYS A 87 2.74 11.35 -8.79
C LYS A 87 2.21 10.14 -9.56
N ARG A 88 2.05 10.33 -10.87
CA ARG A 88 1.71 9.25 -11.80
C ARG A 88 2.89 8.96 -12.71
N VAL A 89 3.21 7.69 -12.85
CA VAL A 89 4.17 7.15 -13.82
C VAL A 89 3.39 6.28 -14.80
N GLN A 90 3.28 6.71 -16.05
CA GLN A 90 2.70 5.88 -17.10
C GLN A 90 3.80 4.98 -17.67
N PHE A 91 3.69 3.68 -17.45
CA PHE A 91 4.66 2.72 -17.94
C PHE A 91 4.46 2.48 -19.44
N THR A 92 5.50 2.72 -20.23
CA THR A 92 5.53 2.54 -21.69
C THR A 92 6.76 1.72 -22.08
N PRO A 93 6.76 1.09 -23.26
CA PRO A 93 7.89 0.24 -23.70
C PRO A 93 9.25 0.98 -23.80
N ASP A 94 9.23 2.30 -23.93
CA ASP A 94 10.41 3.16 -24.06
C ASP A 94 10.82 3.86 -22.76
N LEU A 95 10.05 3.68 -21.67
CA LEU A 95 10.35 4.29 -20.37
C LEU A 95 11.66 3.71 -19.79
N LEU A 96 12.55 4.60 -19.38
CA LEU A 96 13.83 4.24 -18.75
C LEU A 96 13.73 4.21 -17.21
N PRO A 97 14.56 3.43 -16.51
CA PRO A 97 14.64 3.46 -15.05
C PRO A 97 14.89 4.87 -14.49
N SER A 98 15.72 5.66 -15.15
CA SER A 98 16.03 7.05 -14.78
C SER A 98 14.84 8.00 -14.88
N ASP A 99 13.85 7.71 -15.73
CA ASP A 99 12.61 8.48 -15.81
C ASP A 99 11.72 8.25 -14.58
N VAL A 100 11.93 7.12 -13.89
CA VAL A 100 11.23 6.72 -12.67
C VAL A 100 11.97 7.23 -11.43
N THR A 101 13.29 6.94 -11.32
CA THR A 101 14.11 7.24 -10.14
C THR A 101 14.68 8.66 -10.12
N GLY A 102 14.79 9.31 -11.27
CA GLY A 102 15.48 10.59 -11.40
C GLY A 102 16.93 10.45 -11.84
N VAL A 103 17.61 11.57 -11.96
CA VAL A 103 18.96 11.68 -12.54
C VAL A 103 19.79 12.74 -11.83
N ASN A 104 21.12 12.59 -11.85
CA ASN A 104 22.04 13.65 -11.49
C ASN A 104 22.28 14.58 -12.70
N VAL A 105 22.04 15.87 -12.54
CA VAL A 105 22.23 16.90 -13.57
C VAL A 105 23.39 17.78 -13.19
N PHE A 106 24.33 17.97 -14.11
CA PHE A 106 25.46 18.87 -13.88
C PHE A 106 24.99 20.33 -13.87
N ASN A 107 25.15 21.01 -12.74
CA ASN A 107 24.90 22.43 -12.61
C ASN A 107 26.15 23.23 -13.03
N GLN A 108 26.07 23.96 -14.13
CA GLN A 108 27.20 24.74 -14.67
C GLN A 108 27.61 25.93 -13.78
N GLN A 109 26.70 26.43 -12.92
CA GLN A 109 26.98 27.56 -12.04
C GLN A 109 27.75 27.12 -10.80
N THR A 110 27.31 26.02 -10.15
CA THR A 110 27.99 25.45 -8.96
C THR A 110 29.14 24.53 -9.33
N ARG A 111 29.18 24.02 -10.58
CA ARG A 111 30.09 22.98 -11.08
C ARG A 111 29.98 21.65 -10.32
N GLU A 112 28.79 21.36 -9.80
CA GLU A 112 28.46 20.15 -9.06
C GLU A 112 27.32 19.40 -9.74
N PHE A 113 27.22 18.10 -9.44
CA PHE A 113 26.04 17.32 -9.81
C PHE A 113 24.94 17.53 -8.77
N GLU A 114 23.74 17.82 -9.24
CA GLU A 114 22.56 17.99 -8.40
C GLU A 114 21.57 16.89 -8.74
N PHE A 115 21.11 16.16 -7.73
CA PHE A 115 20.08 15.15 -7.89
C PHE A 115 18.74 15.80 -8.19
N ARG A 116 18.12 15.38 -9.28
CA ARG A 116 16.74 15.69 -9.63
C ARG A 116 15.87 14.46 -9.40
N PRO A 117 15.08 14.45 -8.31
CA PRO A 117 14.24 13.30 -7.98
C PRO A 117 13.21 13.02 -9.07
N GLY A 118 13.07 11.75 -9.40
CA GLY A 118 12.03 11.26 -10.29
C GLY A 118 10.66 11.19 -9.63
N PRO A 119 9.64 10.77 -10.38
CA PRO A 119 8.27 10.73 -9.89
C PRO A 119 8.02 9.74 -8.76
N ILE A 120 8.91 8.77 -8.50
CA ILE A 120 8.75 7.87 -7.35
C ILE A 120 8.91 8.58 -5.99
N PHE A 121 9.55 9.75 -5.95
CA PHE A 121 9.70 10.54 -4.73
C PHE A 121 8.42 11.32 -4.41
N ALA A 122 7.37 10.55 -4.09
CA ALA A 122 6.07 11.06 -3.66
C ALA A 122 5.47 10.14 -2.59
N ASN A 123 4.50 10.64 -1.81
CA ASN A 123 3.83 9.83 -0.78
C ASN A 123 2.95 8.73 -1.39
N VAL A 124 2.25 9.06 -2.49
CA VAL A 124 1.47 8.10 -3.27
C VAL A 124 1.94 8.14 -4.72
N VAL A 125 2.41 7.01 -5.19
CA VAL A 125 2.83 6.83 -6.59
C VAL A 125 1.87 5.90 -7.29
N LEU A 126 1.24 6.37 -8.36
CA LEU A 126 0.49 5.52 -9.28
C LEU A 126 1.42 5.03 -10.39
N GLY A 127 1.74 3.75 -10.38
CA GLY A 127 2.44 3.08 -11.49
C GLY A 127 1.43 2.53 -12.48
N ASP A 128 1.08 3.31 -13.49
CA ASP A 128 -0.01 2.95 -14.40
C ASP A 128 0.49 2.07 -15.55
N GLU A 129 -0.18 0.91 -15.75
CA GLU A 129 0.15 -0.10 -16.76
C GLU A 129 1.59 -0.65 -16.61
N ILE A 130 1.96 -1.06 -15.37
CA ILE A 130 3.33 -1.48 -15.04
C ILE A 130 3.88 -2.58 -15.96
N ASN A 131 3.00 -3.46 -16.47
CA ASN A 131 3.32 -4.58 -17.36
C ASN A 131 3.62 -4.16 -18.82
N ARG A 132 3.61 -2.86 -19.15
CA ARG A 132 3.99 -2.36 -20.48
C ARG A 132 5.46 -1.97 -20.59
N ALA A 133 6.12 -1.63 -19.49
CA ALA A 133 7.54 -1.27 -19.53
C ALA A 133 8.46 -2.48 -19.42
N PRO A 134 9.73 -2.37 -19.90
CA PRO A 134 10.72 -3.42 -19.75
C PRO A 134 11.00 -3.78 -18.29
N PRO A 135 11.41 -5.03 -18.00
CA PRO A 135 11.67 -5.49 -16.62
C PRO A 135 12.63 -4.62 -15.82
N LYS A 136 13.64 -4.02 -16.45
CA LYS A 136 14.58 -3.11 -15.76
C LYS A 136 13.88 -1.85 -15.20
N THR A 137 12.91 -1.32 -15.93
CA THR A 137 12.14 -0.15 -15.51
C THR A 137 11.13 -0.52 -14.44
N GLN A 138 10.49 -1.69 -14.56
CA GLN A 138 9.65 -2.24 -13.50
C GLN A 138 10.44 -2.41 -12.19
N SER A 139 11.65 -2.99 -12.27
CA SER A 139 12.51 -3.24 -11.11
C SER A 139 12.87 -1.95 -10.36
N ALA A 140 13.01 -0.81 -11.03
CA ALA A 140 13.30 0.46 -10.37
C ALA A 140 12.19 0.90 -9.39
N LEU A 141 10.92 0.71 -9.76
CA LEU A 141 9.79 0.95 -8.86
C LEU A 141 9.71 -0.10 -7.74
N LEU A 142 9.91 -1.37 -8.10
CA LEU A 142 9.79 -2.50 -7.18
C LEU A 142 10.90 -2.52 -6.11
N GLU A 143 12.10 -2.03 -6.43
CA GLU A 143 13.18 -1.83 -5.45
C GLU A 143 12.80 -0.75 -4.44
N ALA A 144 12.29 0.38 -4.92
CA ALA A 144 11.83 1.46 -4.05
C ALA A 144 10.70 1.04 -3.11
N MET A 145 9.81 0.12 -3.55
CA MET A 145 8.75 -0.45 -2.73
C MET A 145 9.29 -1.29 -1.56
N GLU A 146 10.35 -2.05 -1.79
CA GLU A 146 10.88 -2.99 -0.79
C GLU A 146 11.75 -2.28 0.25
N GLU A 147 12.60 -1.37 -0.19
CA GLU A 147 13.62 -0.76 0.64
C GLU A 147 13.28 0.67 1.09
N ALA A 148 12.16 1.24 0.59
CA ALA A 148 11.76 2.63 0.78
C ALA A 148 12.89 3.63 0.44
N GLN A 149 13.72 3.28 -0.55
CA GLN A 149 14.84 4.08 -1.05
C GLN A 149 15.12 3.79 -2.53
N ALA A 150 15.85 4.66 -3.18
CA ALA A 150 16.36 4.43 -4.53
C ALA A 150 17.83 4.83 -4.62
N THR A 151 18.63 4.03 -5.32
CA THR A 151 20.05 4.31 -5.54
C THR A 151 20.26 4.86 -6.95
N VAL A 152 20.78 6.09 -7.05
CA VAL A 152 21.07 6.77 -8.31
C VAL A 152 22.56 7.15 -8.33
N ASP A 153 23.30 6.67 -9.34
CA ASP A 153 24.74 6.92 -9.51
C ASP A 153 25.59 6.63 -8.25
N GLY A 154 25.16 5.64 -7.44
CA GLY A 154 25.85 5.20 -6.22
C GLY A 154 25.48 5.97 -4.95
N GLU A 155 24.59 6.94 -5.03
CA GLU A 155 23.99 7.62 -3.87
C GLU A 155 22.60 7.10 -3.59
N THR A 156 22.30 6.83 -2.32
CA THR A 156 21.01 6.31 -1.87
C THR A 156 20.14 7.45 -1.35
N HIS A 157 18.93 7.55 -1.87
CA HIS A 157 17.94 8.56 -1.52
C HIS A 157 16.70 7.89 -0.91
N GLU A 158 16.31 8.33 0.27
CA GLU A 158 15.13 7.81 0.98
C GLU A 158 13.82 8.29 0.34
N MET A 159 12.80 7.42 0.32
CA MET A 159 11.44 7.80 -0.09
C MET A 159 10.78 8.67 0.98
N PRO A 160 9.90 9.60 0.58
CA PRO A 160 9.11 10.37 1.54
C PRO A 160 8.21 9.43 2.37
N ALA A 161 8.18 9.62 3.69
CA ALA A 161 7.31 8.83 4.57
C ALA A 161 6.03 9.63 4.91
N PRO A 162 4.83 9.02 4.82
CA PRO A 162 4.54 7.66 4.34
C PRO A 162 4.77 7.50 2.83
N PHE A 163 5.12 6.30 2.39
CA PHE A 163 5.28 5.94 0.98
C PHE A 163 4.38 4.75 0.65
N THR A 164 3.63 4.85 -0.44
CA THR A 164 2.78 3.77 -0.95
C THR A 164 2.70 3.84 -2.48
N VAL A 165 2.82 2.68 -3.10
CA VAL A 165 2.64 2.49 -4.54
C VAL A 165 1.29 1.83 -4.78
N ILE A 166 0.52 2.40 -5.69
CA ILE A 166 -0.64 1.78 -6.31
C ILE A 166 -0.25 1.51 -7.76
N ALA A 167 0.01 0.25 -8.08
CA ALA A 167 0.33 -0.14 -9.46
C ALA A 167 -0.90 -0.66 -10.17
N THR A 168 -1.00 -0.48 -11.49
CA THR A 168 -2.10 -1.03 -12.28
C THR A 168 -1.59 -2.00 -13.33
N GLN A 169 -2.37 -3.04 -13.58
CA GLN A 169 -2.24 -3.94 -14.72
C GLN A 169 -3.54 -3.97 -15.51
N ASN A 170 -3.44 -4.04 -16.83
CA ASN A 170 -4.60 -4.28 -17.66
C ASN A 170 -4.81 -5.79 -17.83
N THR A 171 -6.09 -6.23 -17.71
CA THR A 171 -6.49 -7.62 -17.91
C THR A 171 -6.69 -7.96 -19.38
N VAL A 172 -6.84 -6.96 -20.26
CA VAL A 172 -7.15 -7.17 -21.68
C VAL A 172 -5.95 -7.79 -22.40
N GLU A 173 -6.14 -8.97 -22.99
CA GLU A 173 -5.16 -9.64 -23.82
C GLU A 173 -4.81 -8.76 -25.04
N GLY A 174 -3.50 -8.52 -25.25
CA GLY A 174 -2.99 -7.68 -26.35
C GLY A 174 -2.22 -6.45 -25.90
N ASP A 175 -2.50 -5.90 -24.71
CA ASP A 175 -1.77 -4.76 -24.14
C ASP A 175 -0.63 -5.18 -23.19
N ARG A 176 -0.49 -6.49 -22.95
CA ARG A 176 0.58 -7.04 -22.07
C ARG A 176 1.84 -7.23 -22.89
N ALA A 177 2.84 -6.37 -22.68
CA ALA A 177 4.16 -6.56 -23.28
C ALA A 177 5.07 -7.43 -22.42
N TYR A 178 4.96 -7.32 -21.08
CA TYR A 178 5.78 -8.05 -20.11
C TYR A 178 4.93 -8.39 -18.88
N ASP A 179 4.79 -9.68 -18.58
CA ASP A 179 4.15 -10.12 -17.34
C ASP A 179 5.09 -9.88 -16.14
N LEU A 180 4.53 -9.47 -15.01
CA LEU A 180 5.26 -9.40 -13.75
C LEU A 180 5.58 -10.82 -13.26
N PRO A 181 6.87 -11.15 -13.00
CA PRO A 181 7.22 -12.40 -12.35
C PRO A 181 6.54 -12.52 -10.97
N MET A 182 6.20 -13.75 -10.55
CA MET A 182 5.57 -14.01 -9.24
C MET A 182 6.35 -13.40 -8.07
N ALA A 183 7.69 -13.41 -8.12
CA ALA A 183 8.54 -12.80 -7.09
C ALA A 183 8.37 -11.27 -7.00
N GLU A 184 7.95 -10.63 -8.07
CA GLU A 184 7.67 -9.19 -8.11
C GLU A 184 6.23 -8.89 -7.68
N VAL A 185 5.29 -9.76 -8.06
CA VAL A 185 3.89 -9.67 -7.59
C VAL A 185 3.81 -9.88 -6.07
N ASP A 186 4.65 -10.74 -5.47
CA ASP A 186 4.74 -10.97 -4.02
C ASP A 186 5.12 -9.71 -3.20
N ARG A 187 5.65 -8.66 -3.85
CA ARG A 187 5.98 -7.38 -3.19
C ARG A 187 4.75 -6.51 -2.92
N PHE A 188 3.66 -6.76 -3.63
CA PHE A 188 2.40 -6.07 -3.36
C PHE A 188 1.67 -6.76 -2.20
N MET A 189 1.34 -5.99 -1.17
CA MET A 189 0.58 -6.51 -0.02
C MET A 189 -0.78 -7.04 -0.47
N LYS A 190 -1.45 -6.30 -1.35
CA LYS A 190 -2.79 -6.64 -1.83
C LYS A 190 -2.89 -6.56 -3.35
N LYS A 191 -3.70 -7.46 -3.89
CA LYS A 191 -4.20 -7.37 -5.26
C LYS A 191 -5.71 -7.17 -5.22
N LEU A 192 -6.19 -6.11 -5.88
CA LEU A 192 -7.58 -5.69 -5.87
C LEU A 192 -8.12 -5.55 -7.30
N HIS A 193 -9.43 -5.68 -7.40
CA HIS A 193 -10.22 -5.36 -8.58
C HIS A 193 -11.25 -4.30 -8.19
N LEU A 194 -11.33 -3.21 -8.95
CA LEU A 194 -12.38 -2.20 -8.74
C LEU A 194 -13.70 -2.65 -9.37
N GLY A 195 -13.62 -3.24 -10.58
CA GLY A 195 -14.78 -3.56 -11.36
C GLY A 195 -15.50 -2.32 -11.91
N TYR A 196 -16.62 -2.54 -12.54
CA TYR A 196 -17.54 -1.46 -12.90
C TYR A 196 -18.43 -1.14 -11.70
N PRO A 197 -18.83 0.14 -11.50
CA PRO A 197 -19.84 0.48 -10.52
C PRO A 197 -21.18 -0.20 -10.86
N GLU A 198 -22.02 -0.39 -9.86
CA GLU A 198 -23.39 -0.82 -10.06
C GLU A 198 -24.20 0.26 -10.79
N GLU A 199 -25.35 -0.09 -11.39
CA GLU A 199 -26.14 0.83 -12.21
C GLU A 199 -26.55 2.10 -11.44
N ASP A 200 -26.96 1.95 -10.19
CA ASP A 200 -27.35 3.08 -9.33
C ASP A 200 -26.16 3.98 -8.98
N ASP A 201 -24.98 3.39 -8.73
CA ASP A 201 -23.74 4.10 -8.46
C ASP A 201 -23.23 4.83 -9.71
N GLU A 202 -23.37 4.23 -10.90
CA GLU A 202 -23.00 4.88 -12.16
C GLU A 202 -23.90 6.10 -12.44
N VAL A 203 -25.20 6.02 -12.17
CA VAL A 203 -26.13 7.15 -12.27
C VAL A 203 -25.72 8.27 -11.31
N ASP A 204 -25.38 7.94 -10.07
CA ASP A 204 -24.92 8.90 -9.06
C ASP A 204 -23.60 9.56 -9.48
N MET A 205 -22.66 8.78 -9.97
CA MET A 205 -21.38 9.26 -10.50
C MET A 205 -21.60 10.26 -11.65
N LEU A 206 -22.46 9.93 -12.60
CA LEU A 206 -22.78 10.82 -13.73
C LEU A 206 -23.40 12.14 -13.23
N GLY A 207 -24.27 12.07 -12.22
CA GLY A 207 -24.86 13.26 -11.58
C GLY A 207 -23.81 14.18 -10.94
N ARG A 208 -22.75 13.61 -10.35
CA ARG A 208 -21.67 14.36 -9.68
C ARG A 208 -20.66 14.96 -10.67
N VAL A 209 -20.41 14.31 -11.82
CA VAL A 209 -19.39 14.72 -12.80
C VAL A 209 -19.93 15.76 -13.79
N VAL A 210 -21.26 15.88 -13.97
CA VAL A 210 -21.85 16.86 -14.87
C VAL A 210 -21.58 18.29 -14.39
N GLY A 211 -20.62 18.94 -15.03
CA GLY A 211 -20.20 20.32 -14.77
C GLY A 211 -18.76 20.41 -14.28
N ARG A 212 -18.47 20.07 -13.05
CA ARG A 212 -17.13 20.14 -12.45
C ARG A 212 -16.80 18.83 -11.74
N HIS A 213 -15.61 18.30 -12.00
CA HIS A 213 -15.23 17.01 -11.42
C HIS A 213 -14.94 17.15 -9.91
N PRO A 214 -15.55 16.31 -9.04
CA PRO A 214 -15.42 16.42 -7.58
C PRO A 214 -13.97 16.45 -7.08
N ILE A 215 -13.03 15.81 -7.77
CA ILE A 215 -11.60 15.79 -7.43
C ILE A 215 -10.95 17.19 -7.40
N GLU A 216 -11.51 18.15 -8.13
CA GLU A 216 -10.96 19.51 -8.18
C GLU A 216 -11.25 20.30 -6.90
N ASP A 217 -12.31 19.94 -6.19
CA ASP A 217 -12.74 20.57 -4.95
C ASP A 217 -12.33 19.73 -3.71
N LEU A 218 -11.75 18.54 -3.89
CA LEU A 218 -11.33 17.67 -2.80
C LEU A 218 -10.23 18.35 -1.97
N GLN A 219 -10.42 18.39 -0.66
CA GLN A 219 -9.46 18.98 0.28
C GLN A 219 -8.92 17.89 1.22
N PRO A 220 -7.72 18.07 1.80
CA PRO A 220 -7.22 17.19 2.84
C PRO A 220 -8.14 17.23 4.08
N VAL A 221 -8.38 16.07 4.67
CA VAL A 221 -9.14 15.92 5.92
C VAL A 221 -8.25 15.54 7.10
N ILE A 222 -7.05 15.04 6.83
CA ILE A 222 -6.01 14.77 7.82
C ILE A 222 -4.65 15.26 7.32
N SER A 223 -3.68 15.38 8.22
CA SER A 223 -2.29 15.69 7.87
C SER A 223 -1.46 14.43 7.62
N LEU A 224 -0.29 14.59 7.00
CA LEU A 224 0.71 13.52 6.90
C LEU A 224 1.16 12.99 8.27
N GLU A 225 1.15 13.85 9.30
CA GLU A 225 1.52 13.44 10.66
C GLU A 225 0.45 12.55 11.28
N ASP A 226 -0.84 12.86 11.09
CA ASP A 226 -1.95 12.00 11.53
C ASP A 226 -1.84 10.62 10.90
N LEU A 227 -1.51 10.55 9.60
CA LEU A 227 -1.29 9.27 8.92
C LEU A 227 -0.07 8.51 9.47
N ARG A 228 1.02 9.20 9.82
CA ARG A 228 2.18 8.56 10.47
C ARG A 228 1.81 8.00 11.85
N MET A 229 1.05 8.75 12.64
CA MET A 229 0.55 8.30 13.94
C MET A 229 -0.38 7.09 13.77
N ALA A 230 -1.29 7.11 12.80
CA ALA A 230 -2.16 5.98 12.50
C ALA A 230 -1.38 4.72 12.10
N ARG A 231 -0.32 4.85 11.29
CA ARG A 231 0.58 3.75 10.95
C ARG A 231 1.35 3.19 12.16
N ALA A 232 1.75 4.07 13.07
CA ALA A 232 2.44 3.65 14.31
C ALA A 232 1.46 2.88 15.21
N ALA A 233 0.25 3.42 15.43
CA ALA A 233 -0.81 2.76 16.18
C ALA A 233 -1.17 1.38 15.60
N THR A 234 -1.30 1.29 14.28
CA THR A 234 -1.56 0.02 13.59
C THR A 234 -0.49 -1.03 13.88
N ALA A 235 0.78 -0.64 13.92
CA ALA A 235 1.88 -1.56 14.20
C ALA A 235 1.87 -2.07 15.65
N ASP A 236 1.29 -1.30 16.58
CA ASP A 236 1.18 -1.64 18.00
C ASP A 236 -0.07 -2.47 18.33
N VAL A 237 -1.00 -2.65 17.39
CA VAL A 237 -2.19 -3.52 17.56
C VAL A 237 -1.76 -4.94 17.90
N THR A 238 -2.31 -5.47 18.98
CA THR A 238 -1.94 -6.79 19.50
C THR A 238 -2.39 -7.93 18.58
N VAL A 239 -1.47 -8.84 18.25
CA VAL A 239 -1.77 -10.10 17.55
C VAL A 239 -1.44 -11.26 18.47
N GLU A 240 -2.45 -11.83 19.10
CA GLU A 240 -2.29 -12.96 20.03
C GLU A 240 -1.81 -14.23 19.33
N THR A 241 -1.19 -15.14 20.09
CA THR A 241 -0.63 -16.38 19.54
C THR A 241 -1.64 -17.21 18.76
N PRO A 242 -2.89 -17.43 19.21
CA PRO A 242 -3.88 -18.20 18.45
C PRO A 242 -4.17 -17.61 17.06
N VAL A 243 -4.21 -16.27 16.93
CA VAL A 243 -4.43 -15.58 15.64
C VAL A 243 -3.22 -15.79 14.71
N ARG A 244 -1.99 -15.68 15.25
CA ARG A 244 -0.76 -15.95 14.47
C ARG A 244 -0.71 -17.40 13.98
N GLU A 245 -1.12 -18.34 14.82
CA GLU A 245 -1.21 -19.76 14.48
C GLU A 245 -2.28 -20.02 13.42
N TYR A 246 -3.44 -19.36 13.53
CA TYR A 246 -4.51 -19.45 12.54
C TYR A 246 -4.04 -18.94 11.17
N ALA A 247 -3.46 -17.74 11.09
CA ALA A 247 -2.89 -17.19 9.85
C ALA A 247 -1.83 -18.12 9.24
N THR A 248 -0.96 -18.71 10.10
CA THR A 248 0.07 -19.65 9.65
C THR A 248 -0.55 -20.95 9.12
N ARG A 249 -1.64 -21.47 9.72
CA ARG A 249 -2.37 -22.64 9.19
C ARG A 249 -2.98 -22.37 7.82
N LEU A 250 -3.58 -21.18 7.60
CA LEU A 250 -4.08 -20.77 6.28
C LEU A 250 -2.97 -20.79 5.24
N VAL A 251 -1.83 -20.14 5.54
CA VAL A 251 -0.68 -20.12 4.64
C VAL A 251 -0.10 -21.51 4.38
N THR A 252 -0.01 -22.36 5.41
CA THR A 252 0.46 -23.75 5.28
C THR A 252 -0.47 -24.55 4.37
N TYR A 253 -1.78 -24.39 4.50
CA TYR A 253 -2.75 -25.01 3.61
C TYR A 253 -2.46 -24.67 2.14
N THR A 254 -2.16 -23.39 1.82
CA THR A 254 -1.85 -23.00 0.45
C THR A 254 -0.59 -23.69 -0.09
N ARG A 255 0.43 -23.92 0.76
CA ARG A 255 1.69 -24.60 0.38
C ARG A 255 1.49 -26.09 0.12
N GLU A 256 0.53 -26.71 0.79
CA GLU A 256 0.20 -28.14 0.63
C GLU A 256 -0.71 -28.40 -0.57
N HIS A 257 -1.49 -27.40 -1.02
CA HIS A 257 -2.54 -27.57 -2.02
C HIS A 257 -2.28 -26.81 -3.33
N ALA A 258 -1.10 -26.20 -3.50
CA ALA A 258 -0.69 -25.49 -4.71
C ALA A 258 0.72 -25.91 -5.16
N GLN A 259 1.10 -25.62 -6.40
CA GLN A 259 2.48 -25.79 -6.89
C GLN A 259 3.45 -24.82 -6.19
N LEU A 260 2.99 -23.58 -5.98
CA LEU A 260 3.66 -22.55 -5.19
C LEU A 260 2.61 -21.93 -4.28
N GLY A 261 2.78 -22.11 -2.97
CA GLY A 261 1.96 -21.47 -1.95
C GLY A 261 2.58 -20.14 -1.48
N VAL A 262 1.90 -19.52 -0.55
CA VAL A 262 2.24 -18.20 -0.02
C VAL A 262 3.59 -18.20 0.72
N SER A 263 4.42 -17.19 0.44
CA SER A 263 5.71 -16.96 1.08
C SER A 263 5.57 -16.53 2.56
N PRO A 264 6.65 -16.57 3.37
CA PRO A 264 6.63 -15.97 4.71
C PRO A 264 6.30 -14.47 4.71
N ARG A 265 6.68 -13.72 3.66
CA ARG A 265 6.29 -12.32 3.44
C ARG A 265 4.77 -12.18 3.41
N GLY A 266 4.08 -13.02 2.60
CA GLY A 266 2.63 -12.98 2.52
C GLY A 266 1.93 -13.28 3.84
N ASN A 267 2.51 -14.13 4.71
CA ASN A 267 1.98 -14.35 6.07
C ASN A 267 2.13 -13.09 6.96
N ILE A 268 3.28 -12.40 6.86
CA ILE A 268 3.51 -11.13 7.57
C ILE A 268 2.54 -10.06 7.07
N ASP A 269 2.36 -9.95 5.76
CA ASP A 269 1.44 -9.00 5.16
C ASP A 269 -0.03 -9.26 5.55
N LEU A 270 -0.42 -10.54 5.67
CA LEU A 270 -1.75 -10.92 6.14
C LEU A 270 -2.00 -10.43 7.58
N LEU A 271 -1.03 -10.61 8.48
CA LEU A 271 -1.16 -10.12 9.85
C LEU A 271 -1.17 -8.60 9.92
N ARG A 272 -0.34 -7.90 9.13
CA ARG A 272 -0.35 -6.44 9.05
C ARG A 272 -1.67 -5.89 8.49
N ALA A 273 -2.24 -6.57 7.49
CA ALA A 273 -3.56 -6.22 6.96
C ALA A 273 -4.65 -6.44 8.02
N GLY A 274 -4.58 -7.53 8.79
CA GLY A 274 -5.46 -7.79 9.94
C GLY A 274 -5.33 -6.74 11.04
N GLN A 275 -4.11 -6.29 11.38
CA GLN A 275 -3.89 -5.19 12.32
C GLN A 275 -4.55 -3.89 11.82
N ALA A 276 -4.39 -3.58 10.54
CA ALA A 276 -5.01 -2.42 9.93
C ALA A 276 -6.56 -2.52 9.92
N ARG A 277 -7.10 -3.71 9.67
CA ARG A 277 -8.56 -3.97 9.76
C ARG A 277 -9.07 -3.75 11.17
N ALA A 278 -8.39 -4.26 12.19
CA ALA A 278 -8.73 -4.03 13.58
C ALA A 278 -8.78 -2.53 13.94
N VAL A 279 -7.84 -1.72 13.40
CA VAL A 279 -7.86 -0.26 13.57
C VAL A 279 -9.08 0.38 12.92
N LEU A 280 -9.47 -0.02 11.71
CA LEU A 280 -10.68 0.46 11.05
C LEU A 280 -11.92 0.23 11.94
N ASP A 281 -11.96 -0.91 12.62
CA ASP A 281 -13.05 -1.29 13.53
C ASP A 281 -12.86 -0.73 14.97
N GLY A 282 -11.89 0.14 15.19
CA GLY A 282 -11.64 0.75 16.52
C GLY A 282 -11.12 -0.24 17.58
N ARG A 283 -10.46 -1.35 17.20
CA ARG A 283 -9.98 -2.40 18.11
C ARG A 283 -8.46 -2.38 18.26
N GLU A 284 -7.98 -2.64 19.48
CA GLU A 284 -6.55 -2.73 19.83
C GLU A 284 -5.96 -4.13 19.65
N TYR A 285 -6.74 -5.08 19.16
CA TYR A 285 -6.34 -6.46 18.94
C TYR A 285 -6.99 -7.05 17.69
N VAL A 286 -6.27 -7.97 17.07
CA VAL A 286 -6.73 -8.69 15.86
C VAL A 286 -7.55 -9.89 16.26
N ILE A 287 -8.66 -10.12 15.56
CA ILE A 287 -9.48 -11.33 15.67
C ILE A 287 -9.36 -12.16 14.38
N PRO A 288 -9.73 -13.45 14.40
CA PRO A 288 -9.69 -14.30 13.21
C PRO A 288 -10.47 -13.76 12.02
N ASP A 289 -11.56 -13.05 12.25
CA ASP A 289 -12.41 -12.46 11.20
C ASP A 289 -11.65 -11.40 10.39
N ASP A 290 -10.74 -10.63 11.03
CA ASP A 290 -9.87 -9.67 10.35
C ASP A 290 -8.94 -10.37 9.36
N VAL A 291 -8.37 -11.51 9.80
CA VAL A 291 -7.49 -12.34 8.96
C VAL A 291 -8.27 -12.93 7.78
N GLN A 292 -9.51 -13.38 8.02
CA GLN A 292 -10.37 -13.94 6.97
C GLN A 292 -10.77 -12.89 5.93
N ALA A 293 -11.17 -11.69 6.38
CA ALA A 293 -11.56 -10.58 5.51
C ALA A 293 -10.42 -10.15 4.55
N GLU A 294 -9.17 -10.26 5.01
CA GLU A 294 -8.01 -9.85 4.25
C GLU A 294 -7.41 -10.97 3.39
N ALA A 295 -7.72 -12.25 3.69
CA ALA A 295 -7.05 -13.42 3.13
C ALA A 295 -7.08 -13.48 1.60
N GLN A 296 -8.22 -13.22 0.97
CA GLN A 296 -8.35 -13.26 -0.48
C GLN A 296 -7.43 -12.23 -1.16
N HIS A 297 -7.47 -11.00 -0.70
CA HIS A 297 -6.74 -9.89 -1.28
C HIS A 297 -5.23 -9.97 -1.05
N VAL A 298 -4.80 -10.61 0.04
CA VAL A 298 -3.39 -10.75 0.41
C VAL A 298 -2.77 -12.03 -0.12
N LEU A 299 -3.49 -13.16 -0.16
CA LEU A 299 -2.90 -14.46 -0.44
C LEU A 299 -3.07 -14.93 -1.89
N ALA A 300 -4.24 -14.69 -2.51
CA ALA A 300 -4.62 -15.32 -3.77
C ALA A 300 -3.62 -15.06 -4.91
N HIS A 301 -3.12 -13.82 -5.03
CA HIS A 301 -2.18 -13.44 -6.08
C HIS A 301 -0.77 -14.03 -5.92
N ARG A 302 -0.47 -14.65 -4.78
CA ARG A 302 0.80 -15.28 -4.42
C ARG A 302 0.80 -16.79 -4.62
N ILE A 303 -0.33 -17.34 -5.09
CA ILE A 303 -0.52 -18.78 -5.26
C ILE A 303 -0.46 -19.13 -6.74
N ARG A 304 0.34 -20.14 -7.07
CA ARG A 304 0.38 -20.73 -8.39
C ARG A 304 -0.13 -22.17 -8.34
N THR A 305 -1.15 -22.45 -9.10
CA THR A 305 -1.73 -23.78 -9.25
C THR A 305 -1.27 -24.42 -10.57
N GLY A 306 -1.30 -25.75 -10.65
CA GLY A 306 -0.86 -26.48 -11.83
C GLY A 306 -1.99 -26.92 -12.77
N GLY A 307 -3.20 -26.38 -12.58
CA GLY A 307 -4.39 -26.87 -13.29
C GLY A 307 -5.45 -25.79 -13.52
N GLU A 308 -6.71 -26.20 -13.60
CA GLU A 308 -7.85 -25.33 -13.83
C GLU A 308 -8.22 -24.43 -12.63
N ARG A 309 -7.73 -24.76 -11.44
CA ARG A 309 -7.96 -23.99 -10.20
C ARG A 309 -7.10 -22.72 -10.19
N ASP A 310 -7.62 -21.65 -9.62
CA ASP A 310 -6.89 -20.42 -9.40
C ASP A 310 -6.50 -20.22 -7.90
N GLY A 311 -5.77 -19.14 -7.60
CA GLY A 311 -5.36 -18.84 -6.23
C GLY A 311 -6.54 -18.47 -5.32
N GLN A 312 -7.61 -17.90 -5.85
CA GLN A 312 -8.81 -17.51 -5.10
C GLN A 312 -9.55 -18.75 -4.59
N GLU A 313 -9.69 -19.77 -5.45
CA GLU A 313 -10.29 -21.04 -5.06
C GLU A 313 -9.50 -21.75 -3.94
N VAL A 314 -8.17 -21.73 -4.01
CA VAL A 314 -7.31 -22.29 -2.95
C VAL A 314 -7.48 -21.57 -1.63
N VAL A 315 -7.57 -20.24 -1.63
CA VAL A 315 -7.79 -19.44 -0.42
C VAL A 315 -9.21 -19.67 0.13
N SER A 316 -10.24 -19.73 -0.71
CA SER A 316 -11.62 -20.04 -0.29
C SER A 316 -11.69 -21.40 0.40
N GLU A 317 -11.06 -22.43 -0.18
CA GLU A 317 -10.97 -23.75 0.44
C GLU A 317 -10.21 -23.73 1.77
N ALA A 318 -9.13 -22.95 1.87
CA ALA A 318 -8.39 -22.80 3.12
C ALA A 318 -9.28 -22.18 4.22
N LEU A 319 -10.05 -21.14 3.90
CA LEU A 319 -10.96 -20.48 4.83
C LEU A 319 -12.09 -21.43 5.32
N GLU A 320 -12.58 -22.31 4.45
CA GLU A 320 -13.61 -23.29 4.81
C GLU A 320 -13.07 -24.45 5.69
N ARG A 321 -11.84 -24.88 5.43
CA ARG A 321 -11.29 -26.13 6.04
C ARG A 321 -10.41 -25.88 7.25
N VAL A 322 -9.74 -24.74 7.32
CA VAL A 322 -8.85 -24.41 8.44
C VAL A 322 -9.68 -23.85 9.59
N ARG A 323 -9.71 -24.56 10.70
CA ARG A 323 -10.47 -24.14 11.88
C ARG A 323 -9.79 -23.00 12.62
N VAL A 324 -10.62 -22.12 13.14
CA VAL A 324 -10.25 -21.15 14.16
C VAL A 324 -10.29 -21.89 15.50
N GLU A 325 -9.13 -22.14 16.12
CA GLU A 325 -9.03 -22.79 17.43
C GLU A 325 -8.45 -21.83 18.46
#